data_847b308ea1881c1616c270d70eb9bbf9
#
_entry.id   847b308ea1881c1616c270d70eb9bbf9
#
_cell.length_a   1.000
_cell.length_b   1.000
_cell.length_c   1.000
_cell.angle_alpha   90.00
_cell.angle_beta   90.00
_cell.angle_gamma   90.00
#
_symmetry.space_group_name_H-M   'P 1'
#
loop_
_entity.id
_entity.type
_entity.pdbx_description
1 polymer ?
#
loop_
_entity_poly.entity_id
_entity_poly.type
_entity_poly.pdbx_seq_one_letter_code
_entity_poly.pdbx_strand_id
1 'polypeptide(L)'
;MQNLVSHEDWKSCFSEVAPGLLLFARQWVQSAADAEDVVQEAFVKFWRRNHKIENRALLYAAVRSIALDFIRRDSRRARREATAVGDTDDFIEPQFEFEDDTQRALAQAIDFLPCEQREVLVMKIWNELTFAEIAGALGISQNTAASRYRYALAALKNTLQLQ
;
A
#
# COMPACT_ATOMS: atom_id res chain seq x y z
N MET A 1 -5.37 33.07 -1.05
CA MET A 1 -6.01 32.37 -2.19
C MET A 1 -6.05 30.87 -1.86
N GLN A 2 -7.23 30.40 -1.50
CA GLN A 2 -7.44 28.97 -1.39
C GLN A 2 -7.50 28.42 -2.82
N ASN A 3 -6.47 27.70 -3.24
CA ASN A 3 -6.58 26.85 -4.42
C ASN A 3 -7.63 25.80 -4.09
N LEU A 4 -8.84 26.08 -4.52
CA LEU A 4 -9.89 25.08 -4.60
C LEU A 4 -9.44 24.08 -5.67
N VAL A 5 -8.72 23.07 -5.24
CA VAL A 5 -8.44 21.92 -6.07
C VAL A 5 -9.80 21.36 -6.48
N SER A 6 -10.08 21.33 -7.77
CA SER A 6 -11.38 20.90 -8.26
C SER A 6 -11.64 19.45 -7.91
N HIS A 7 -12.91 19.07 -7.81
CA HIS A 7 -13.30 17.68 -7.61
C HIS A 7 -12.72 16.75 -8.69
N GLU A 8 -12.55 17.27 -9.89
CA GLU A 8 -11.94 16.52 -11.00
C GLU A 8 -10.45 16.28 -10.79
N ASP A 9 -9.72 17.22 -10.20
CA ASP A 9 -8.30 17.06 -9.88
C ASP A 9 -8.11 15.96 -8.82
N TRP A 10 -8.98 15.90 -7.82
CA TRP A 10 -8.96 14.83 -6.82
C TRP A 10 -9.27 13.46 -7.42
N LYS A 11 -10.25 13.40 -8.31
CA LYS A 11 -10.63 12.17 -9.00
C LYS A 11 -9.50 11.68 -9.90
N SER A 12 -8.87 12.57 -10.64
CA SER A 12 -7.72 12.27 -11.49
C SER A 12 -6.54 11.79 -10.66
N CYS A 13 -6.22 12.48 -9.57
CA CYS A 13 -5.17 12.09 -8.64
C CYS A 13 -5.44 10.71 -8.03
N PHE A 14 -6.67 10.46 -7.59
CA PHE A 14 -7.07 9.16 -7.06
C PHE A 14 -6.82 8.04 -8.08
N SER A 15 -7.27 8.22 -9.31
CA SER A 15 -7.08 7.23 -10.39
C SER A 15 -5.60 6.95 -10.66
N GLU A 16 -4.76 7.96 -10.58
CA GLU A 16 -3.31 7.84 -10.81
C GLU A 16 -2.59 7.12 -9.67
N VAL A 17 -2.91 7.43 -8.41
CA VAL A 17 -2.18 6.90 -7.25
C VAL A 17 -2.80 5.64 -6.66
N ALA A 18 -4.06 5.36 -6.92
CA ALA A 18 -4.79 4.25 -6.31
C ALA A 18 -4.13 2.88 -6.53
N PRO A 19 -3.63 2.54 -7.74
CA PRO A 19 -2.98 1.23 -7.94
C PRO A 19 -1.80 0.98 -7.00
N GLY A 20 -0.93 1.96 -6.83
CA GLY A 20 0.20 1.86 -5.90
C GLY A 20 -0.23 1.79 -4.44
N LEU A 21 -1.22 2.59 -4.06
CA LEU A 21 -1.75 2.59 -2.69
C LEU A 21 -2.46 1.28 -2.35
N LEU A 22 -3.21 0.71 -3.27
CA LEU A 22 -3.87 -0.58 -3.09
C LEU A 22 -2.85 -1.70 -2.91
N LEU A 23 -1.82 -1.73 -3.76
CA LEU A 23 -0.73 -2.68 -3.65
C LEU A 23 0.01 -2.52 -2.31
N PHE A 24 0.20 -1.29 -1.85
CA PHE A 24 0.80 -0.98 -0.56
C PHE A 24 -0.08 -1.44 0.62
N ALA A 25 -1.38 -1.17 0.55
CA ALA A 25 -2.33 -1.56 1.61
C ALA A 25 -2.47 -3.09 1.75
N ARG A 26 -2.31 -3.84 0.66
CA ARG A 26 -2.40 -5.31 0.65
C ARG A 26 -1.43 -6.00 1.58
N GLN A 27 -0.37 -5.32 2.01
CA GLN A 27 0.58 -5.90 2.96
C GLN A 27 -0.06 -6.21 4.31
N TRP A 28 -1.09 -5.46 4.69
CA TRP A 28 -1.70 -5.55 6.01
C TRP A 28 -3.12 -6.09 5.99
N VAL A 29 -3.82 -5.96 4.88
CA VAL A 29 -5.20 -6.42 4.74
C VAL A 29 -5.30 -7.52 3.70
N GLN A 30 -6.16 -8.49 3.95
CA GLN A 30 -6.20 -9.72 3.15
C GLN A 30 -7.17 -9.65 1.99
N SER A 31 -8.20 -8.81 2.07
CA SER A 31 -9.19 -8.71 0.99
C SER A 31 -9.00 -7.44 0.16
N ALA A 32 -9.37 -7.51 -1.12
CA ALA A 32 -9.38 -6.35 -2.00
C ALA A 32 -10.35 -5.26 -1.50
N ALA A 33 -11.50 -5.67 -0.97
CA ALA A 33 -12.48 -4.75 -0.41
C ALA A 33 -11.90 -3.97 0.78
N ASP A 34 -11.19 -4.63 1.68
CA ASP A 34 -10.55 -3.99 2.82
C ASP A 34 -9.43 -3.03 2.38
N ALA A 35 -8.65 -3.41 1.38
CA ALA A 35 -7.62 -2.53 0.82
C ALA A 35 -8.24 -1.27 0.21
N GLU A 36 -9.34 -1.41 -0.54
CA GLU A 36 -10.08 -0.28 -1.10
C GLU A 36 -10.63 0.63 0.01
N ASP A 37 -11.21 0.07 1.06
CA ASP A 37 -11.74 0.82 2.19
C ASP A 37 -10.64 1.62 2.90
N VAL A 38 -9.49 1.02 3.12
CA VAL A 38 -8.33 1.68 3.73
C VAL A 38 -7.86 2.86 2.87
N VAL A 39 -7.72 2.64 1.56
CA VAL A 39 -7.28 3.68 0.62
C VAL A 39 -8.29 4.82 0.55
N GLN A 40 -9.58 4.52 0.46
CA GLN A 40 -10.64 5.53 0.44
C GLN A 40 -10.65 6.35 1.74
N GLU A 41 -10.55 5.70 2.89
CA GLU A 41 -10.51 6.39 4.18
C GLU A 41 -9.29 7.33 4.26
N ALA A 42 -8.13 6.90 3.76
CA ALA A 42 -6.93 7.73 3.70
C ALA A 42 -7.15 8.97 2.83
N PHE A 43 -7.76 8.81 1.66
CA PHE A 43 -8.08 9.92 0.76
C PHE A 43 -9.04 10.92 1.39
N VAL A 44 -10.10 10.43 2.03
CA VAL A 44 -11.08 11.30 2.69
C VAL A 44 -10.43 12.11 3.81
N LYS A 45 -9.63 11.47 4.65
CA LYS A 45 -8.89 12.16 5.72
C LYS A 45 -7.90 13.17 5.16
N PHE A 46 -7.20 12.79 4.10
CA PHE A 46 -6.24 13.65 3.43
C PHE A 46 -6.92 14.89 2.85
N TRP A 47 -8.04 14.72 2.20
CA TRP A 47 -8.83 15.82 1.67
C TRP A 47 -9.37 16.74 2.77
N ARG A 48 -9.96 16.17 3.81
CA ARG A 48 -10.52 16.95 4.93
C ARG A 48 -9.47 17.80 5.66
N ARG A 49 -8.23 17.38 5.66
CA ARG A 49 -7.11 18.12 6.25
C ARG A 49 -6.49 19.14 5.30
N ASN A 50 -7.04 19.31 4.11
CA ASN A 50 -6.55 20.23 3.07
C ASN A 50 -5.08 20.02 2.71
N HIS A 51 -4.62 18.77 2.74
CA HIS A 51 -3.28 18.45 2.28
C HIS A 51 -3.15 18.67 0.77
N LYS A 52 -1.95 19.02 0.33
CA LYS A 52 -1.66 19.15 -1.09
C LYS A 52 -1.68 17.77 -1.75
N ILE A 53 -2.39 17.66 -2.85
CA ILE A 53 -2.52 16.41 -3.62
C ILE A 53 -1.15 15.86 -4.03
N GLU A 54 -0.19 16.74 -4.29
CA GLU A 54 1.16 16.37 -4.70
C GLU A 54 1.97 15.68 -3.60
N ASN A 55 1.56 15.79 -2.35
CA ASN A 55 2.26 15.15 -1.24
C ASN A 55 1.87 13.67 -1.11
N ARG A 56 2.33 12.86 -2.06
CA ARG A 56 2.05 11.41 -2.13
C ARG A 56 2.67 10.64 -0.96
N ALA A 57 3.83 11.07 -0.49
CA ALA A 57 4.49 10.45 0.67
C ALA A 57 3.62 10.49 1.92
N LEU A 58 2.98 11.64 2.17
CA LEU A 58 2.05 11.79 3.29
C LEU A 58 0.81 10.91 3.13
N LEU A 59 0.34 10.74 1.90
CA LEU A 59 -0.79 9.86 1.58
C LEU A 59 -0.43 8.38 1.86
N TYR A 60 0.76 7.93 1.48
CA TYR A 60 1.25 6.59 1.84
C TYR A 60 1.35 6.40 3.35
N ALA A 61 1.86 7.40 4.08
CA ALA A 61 1.90 7.36 5.54
C ALA A 61 0.51 7.23 6.15
N ALA A 62 -0.48 7.94 5.61
CA ALA A 62 -1.88 7.86 6.04
C ALA A 62 -2.46 6.46 5.78
N VAL A 63 -2.25 5.89 4.61
CA VAL A 63 -2.67 4.51 4.28
C VAL A 63 -2.06 3.51 5.25
N ARG A 64 -0.76 3.63 5.52
CA ARG A 64 -0.06 2.75 6.45
C ARG A 64 -0.66 2.83 7.86
N SER A 65 -0.88 4.01 8.36
CA SER A 65 -1.47 4.23 9.70
C SER A 65 -2.86 3.62 9.81
N ILE A 66 -3.71 3.84 8.81
CA ILE A 66 -5.08 3.31 8.78
C ILE A 66 -5.06 1.78 8.67
N ALA A 67 -4.20 1.22 7.83
CA ALA A 67 -4.07 -0.23 7.67
C ALA A 67 -3.61 -0.90 8.97
N LEU A 68 -2.66 -0.31 9.69
CA LEU A 68 -2.21 -0.81 10.99
C LEU A 68 -3.33 -0.75 12.04
N ASP A 69 -4.11 0.32 12.06
CA ASP A 69 -5.27 0.42 12.95
C ASP A 69 -6.34 -0.62 12.60
N PHE A 70 -6.54 -0.86 11.31
CA PHE A 70 -7.45 -1.90 10.83
C PHE A 70 -7.05 -3.29 11.35
N ILE A 71 -5.77 -3.64 11.27
CA ILE A 71 -5.26 -4.91 11.80
C ILE A 71 -5.50 -5.03 13.31
N ARG A 72 -5.28 -3.96 14.06
CA ARG A 72 -5.50 -3.96 15.51
C ARG A 72 -6.96 -4.21 15.85
N ARG A 73 -7.89 -3.59 15.12
CA ARG A 73 -9.33 -3.80 15.29
C ARG A 73 -9.73 -5.23 14.95
N ASP A 74 -9.21 -5.74 13.83
CA ASP A 74 -9.47 -7.10 13.37
C ASP A 74 -8.93 -8.14 14.35
N SER A 75 -7.72 -7.94 14.89
CA SER A 75 -7.15 -8.80 15.92
C SER A 75 -7.99 -8.82 17.20
N ARG A 76 -8.50 -7.67 17.62
CA ARG A 76 -9.40 -7.58 18.78
C ARG A 76 -10.72 -8.30 18.53
N ARG A 77 -11.27 -8.16 17.34
CA ARG A 77 -12.48 -8.83 16.90
C ARG A 77 -12.29 -10.35 16.86
N ALA A 78 -11.19 -10.82 16.28
CA ALA A 78 -10.83 -12.23 16.21
C ALA A 78 -10.69 -12.84 17.62
N ARG A 79 -10.09 -12.12 18.56
CA ARG A 79 -10.00 -12.56 19.96
C ARG A 79 -11.36 -12.70 20.64
N ARG A 80 -12.32 -11.83 20.32
CA ARG A 80 -13.70 -11.89 20.83
C ARG A 80 -14.49 -13.01 20.19
N GLU A 81 -14.24 -13.31 18.91
CA GLU A 81 -14.91 -14.34 18.11
C GLU A 81 -14.24 -15.71 18.24
N ALA A 82 -13.02 -15.80 18.78
CA ALA A 82 -12.31 -17.08 19.01
C ALA A 82 -13.02 -17.99 20.02
N THR A 83 -14.08 -17.53 20.68
CA THR A 83 -15.00 -18.32 21.48
C THR A 83 -16.21 -18.81 20.67
N ALA A 84 -16.40 -18.34 19.45
CA ALA A 84 -17.42 -18.83 18.51
C ALA A 84 -16.72 -19.59 17.41
N VAL A 85 -16.98 -20.88 17.35
CA VAL A 85 -16.40 -21.84 16.42
C VAL A 85 -16.57 -21.40 14.97
N GLY A 86 -15.51 -21.32 14.34
CA GLY A 86 -15.46 -21.69 12.96
C GLY A 86 -15.60 -20.56 12.00
N ASP A 87 -14.96 -20.20 11.14
CA ASP A 87 -15.15 -20.47 9.74
C ASP A 87 -13.97 -20.04 8.92
N THR A 88 -13.58 -21.06 8.23
CA THR A 88 -13.16 -21.02 6.84
C THR A 88 -12.72 -19.67 6.37
N ASP A 89 -11.44 -19.53 6.42
CA ASP A 89 -10.65 -18.72 5.53
C ASP A 89 -11.12 -18.91 4.09
N ASP A 90 -12.16 -18.22 3.71
CA ASP A 90 -12.34 -17.89 2.31
C ASP A 90 -11.26 -16.86 1.99
N PHE A 91 -10.06 -17.37 1.76
CA PHE A 91 -9.00 -16.62 1.11
C PHE A 91 -9.49 -16.28 -0.30
N ILE A 92 -10.28 -15.21 -0.40
CA ILE A 92 -10.50 -14.57 -1.68
C ILE A 92 -9.22 -13.82 -1.96
N GLU A 93 -8.32 -14.44 -2.71
CA GLU A 93 -7.21 -13.73 -3.31
C GLU A 93 -7.77 -12.47 -3.97
N PRO A 94 -7.29 -11.27 -3.57
CA PRO A 94 -7.73 -10.06 -4.24
C PRO A 94 -7.42 -10.21 -5.72
N GLN A 95 -8.45 -10.35 -6.53
CA GLN A 95 -8.29 -10.37 -7.97
C GLN A 95 -8.02 -8.94 -8.42
N PHE A 96 -6.74 -8.59 -8.45
CA PHE A 96 -6.33 -7.46 -9.24
C PHE A 96 -6.35 -7.91 -10.69
N GLU A 97 -7.12 -7.22 -11.50
CA GLU A 97 -7.10 -7.43 -12.95
C GLU A 97 -5.75 -6.95 -13.47
N PHE A 98 -4.87 -7.89 -13.75
CA PHE A 98 -3.62 -7.62 -14.43
C PHE A 98 -3.83 -7.86 -15.91
N GLU A 99 -3.41 -6.89 -16.73
CA GLU A 99 -3.58 -6.93 -18.18
C GLU A 99 -2.71 -8.00 -18.86
N ASP A 100 -1.64 -8.45 -18.19
CA ASP A 100 -0.78 -9.49 -18.71
C ASP A 100 -0.16 -10.40 -17.64
N ASP A 101 0.40 -11.54 -18.07
CA ASP A 101 1.04 -12.53 -17.21
C ASP A 101 2.31 -11.99 -16.52
N THR A 102 3.00 -11.05 -17.16
CA THR A 102 4.21 -10.44 -16.61
C THR A 102 3.87 -9.59 -15.39
N GLN A 103 2.81 -8.81 -15.46
CA GLN A 103 2.34 -7.99 -14.32
C GLN A 103 1.90 -8.87 -13.18
N ARG A 104 1.20 -9.97 -13.47
CA ARG A 104 0.79 -10.94 -12.47
C ARG A 104 1.98 -11.59 -11.77
N ALA A 105 2.98 -12.03 -12.52
CA ALA A 105 4.21 -12.61 -11.99
C ALA A 105 4.96 -11.61 -11.11
N LEU A 106 5.03 -10.36 -11.53
CA LEU A 106 5.65 -9.30 -10.74
C LEU A 106 4.91 -9.05 -9.43
N ALA A 107 3.58 -8.97 -9.47
CA ALA A 107 2.77 -8.77 -8.27
C ALA A 107 2.95 -9.92 -7.27
N GLN A 108 2.97 -11.16 -7.75
CA GLN A 108 3.24 -12.33 -6.92
C GLN A 108 4.63 -12.28 -6.30
N ALA A 109 5.64 -11.93 -7.08
CA ALA A 109 7.01 -11.78 -6.59
C ALA A 109 7.12 -10.71 -5.50
N ILE A 110 6.40 -9.62 -5.63
CA ILE A 110 6.32 -8.55 -4.63
C ILE A 110 5.67 -9.07 -3.34
N ASP A 111 4.64 -9.88 -3.44
CA ASP A 111 3.96 -10.45 -2.27
C ASP A 111 4.88 -11.34 -1.43
N PHE A 112 5.91 -11.94 -2.02
CA PHE A 112 6.90 -12.75 -1.31
C PHE A 112 8.01 -11.94 -0.65
N LEU A 113 8.12 -10.65 -0.94
CA LEU A 113 9.13 -9.81 -0.29
C LEU A 113 8.80 -9.59 1.20
N PRO A 114 9.82 -9.45 2.06
CA PRO A 114 9.61 -8.97 3.42
C PRO A 114 8.85 -7.63 3.40
N CYS A 115 7.97 -7.43 4.37
CA CYS A 115 7.11 -6.25 4.45
C CYS A 115 7.91 -4.93 4.30
N GLU A 116 9.02 -4.82 4.99
CA GLU A 116 9.87 -3.62 4.97
C GLU A 116 10.46 -3.31 3.60
N GLN A 117 10.82 -4.35 2.83
CA GLN A 117 11.33 -4.20 1.47
C GLN A 117 10.20 -3.85 0.50
N ARG A 118 9.06 -4.48 0.67
CA ARG A 118 7.87 -4.27 -0.16
C ARG A 118 7.36 -2.83 -0.05
N GLU A 119 7.29 -2.28 1.16
CA GLU A 119 6.88 -0.90 1.40
C GLU A 119 7.69 0.09 0.56
N VAL A 120 9.00 0.01 0.66
CA VAL A 120 9.92 0.91 -0.04
C VAL A 120 9.83 0.72 -1.55
N LEU A 121 9.77 -0.53 -2.00
CA LEU A 121 9.69 -0.85 -3.42
C LEU A 121 8.44 -0.26 -4.07
N VAL A 122 7.27 -0.43 -3.46
CA VAL A 122 6.01 0.08 -3.98
C VAL A 122 6.01 1.60 -4.05
N MET A 123 6.46 2.26 -2.99
CA MET A 123 6.55 3.71 -2.95
C MET A 123 7.48 4.27 -4.02
N LYS A 124 8.59 3.58 -4.27
CA LYS A 124 9.58 4.03 -5.26
C LYS A 124 9.13 3.82 -6.70
N ILE A 125 8.58 2.66 -7.01
CA ILE A 125 8.25 2.29 -8.39
C ILE A 125 6.90 2.87 -8.84
N TRP A 126 5.86 2.75 -8.03
CA TRP A 126 4.52 3.17 -8.45
C TRP A 126 4.29 4.67 -8.39
N ASN A 127 4.92 5.37 -7.46
CA ASN A 127 4.74 6.82 -7.33
C ASN A 127 6.04 7.62 -7.41
N GLU A 128 7.14 7.00 -7.76
CA GLU A 128 8.43 7.66 -7.99
C GLU A 128 8.88 8.56 -6.83
N LEU A 129 8.56 8.15 -5.59
CA LEU A 129 8.98 8.90 -4.42
C LEU A 129 10.50 8.87 -4.26
N THR A 130 11.06 9.95 -3.78
CA THR A 130 12.48 10.01 -3.42
C THR A 130 12.73 9.20 -2.14
N PHE A 131 13.97 8.77 -1.93
CA PHE A 131 14.33 8.09 -0.67
C PHE A 131 14.12 8.99 0.54
N ALA A 132 14.28 10.30 0.41
CA ALA A 132 13.97 11.26 1.46
C ALA A 132 12.49 11.26 1.82
N GLU A 133 11.61 11.26 0.83
CA GLU A 133 10.17 11.20 1.01
C GLU A 133 9.73 9.87 1.64
N ILE A 134 10.28 8.75 1.16
CA ILE A 134 10.02 7.42 1.71
C ILE A 134 10.48 7.35 3.17
N ALA A 135 11.68 7.83 3.46
CA ALA A 135 12.23 7.86 4.81
C ALA A 135 11.34 8.65 5.76
N GLY A 136 10.85 9.81 5.34
CA GLY A 136 9.92 10.62 6.11
C GLY A 136 8.59 9.92 6.37
N ALA A 137 8.03 9.26 5.37
CA ALA A 137 6.75 8.54 5.48
C ALA A 137 6.84 7.33 6.40
N LEU A 138 7.94 6.59 6.38
CA LEU A 138 8.13 5.36 7.13
C LEU A 138 8.86 5.55 8.47
N GLY A 139 9.37 6.73 8.75
CA GLY A 139 10.12 7.00 9.98
C GLY A 139 11.48 6.29 10.03
N ILE A 140 12.15 6.16 8.90
CA ILE A 140 13.47 5.52 8.76
C ILE A 140 14.48 6.50 8.14
N SER A 141 15.76 6.14 8.15
CA SER A 141 16.78 6.93 7.46
C SER A 141 16.73 6.73 5.95
N GLN A 142 17.25 7.72 5.20
CA GLN A 142 17.37 7.59 3.74
C GLN A 142 18.26 6.41 3.33
N ASN A 143 19.34 6.16 4.07
CA ASN A 143 20.22 5.04 3.81
C ASN A 143 19.50 3.71 4.02
N THR A 144 18.68 3.59 5.05
CA THR A 144 17.84 2.39 5.28
C THR A 144 16.84 2.22 4.15
N ALA A 145 16.17 3.27 3.71
CA ALA A 145 15.25 3.21 2.58
C ALA A 145 15.97 2.73 1.30
N ALA A 146 17.12 3.30 0.99
CA ALA A 146 17.92 2.91 -0.17
C ALA A 146 18.39 1.45 -0.09
N SER A 147 18.81 0.99 1.08
CA SER A 147 19.24 -0.39 1.29
C SER A 147 18.10 -1.38 1.11
N ARG A 148 16.94 -1.09 1.69
CA ARG A 148 15.74 -1.92 1.54
C ARG A 148 15.30 -2.01 0.08
N TYR A 149 15.39 -0.92 -0.66
CA TYR A 149 15.09 -0.88 -2.09
C TYR A 149 16.05 -1.79 -2.89
N ARG A 150 17.34 -1.70 -2.62
CA ARG A 150 18.34 -2.55 -3.31
C ARG A 150 18.12 -4.04 -3.00
N TYR A 151 17.84 -4.39 -1.77
CA TYR A 151 17.53 -5.78 -1.39
C TYR A 151 16.25 -6.27 -2.04
N ALA A 152 15.23 -5.42 -2.12
CA ALA A 152 13.98 -5.76 -2.80
C ALA A 152 14.21 -6.04 -4.29
N LEU A 153 14.97 -5.19 -4.98
CA LEU A 153 15.30 -5.39 -6.39
C LEU A 153 16.10 -6.67 -6.61
N ALA A 154 17.08 -6.96 -5.76
CA ALA A 154 17.85 -8.19 -5.84
C ALA A 154 16.99 -9.43 -5.66
N ALA A 155 16.09 -9.41 -4.69
CA ALA A 155 15.15 -10.51 -4.44
C ALA A 155 14.19 -10.71 -5.61
N LEU A 156 13.65 -9.64 -6.18
CA LEU A 156 12.79 -9.72 -7.36
C LEU A 156 13.52 -10.30 -8.56
N LYS A 157 14.74 -9.84 -8.80
CA LYS A 157 15.58 -10.34 -9.90
C LYS A 157 15.78 -11.85 -9.77
N ASN A 158 16.12 -12.32 -8.58
CA ASN A 158 16.32 -13.74 -8.32
C ASN A 158 15.04 -14.54 -8.53
N THR A 159 13.90 -14.06 -8.03
CA THR A 159 12.61 -14.72 -8.17
C THR A 159 12.17 -14.82 -9.64
N LEU A 160 12.33 -13.75 -10.39
CA LEU A 160 11.91 -13.68 -11.80
C LEU A 160 12.84 -14.47 -12.74
N GLN A 161 14.11 -14.63 -12.38
CA GLN A 161 15.06 -15.44 -13.16
C GLN A 161 14.87 -16.95 -12.97
N LEU A 162 14.23 -17.35 -11.89
CA LEU A 162 13.97 -18.77 -11.58
C LEU A 162 12.69 -19.32 -12.21
N GLN A 163 11.98 -18.48 -12.94
CA GLN A 163 10.78 -18.89 -13.68
C GLN A 163 11.15 -19.19 -15.16
#